data_6a5ee97fc0bfc525c7e872c4b9576d8d
#
_entry.id   6a5ee97fc0bfc525c7e872c4b9576d8d
#
_cell.length_a   1.000
_cell.length_b   1.000
_cell.length_c   1.000
_cell.angle_alpha   90.00
_cell.angle_beta   90.00
_cell.angle_gamma   90.00
#
_symmetry.space_group_name_H-M   'P 1'
#
loop_
_entity.id
_entity.type
_entity.pdbx_description
1 polymer ?
#
loop_
_entity_poly.entity_id
_entity_poly.type
_entity_poly.pdbx_seq_one_letter_code
_entity_poly.pdbx_strand_id
1 'polypeptide(L)'
;LEKPKSLKNKDWKKNKQLLFKSKKFGDDMDRALEKPNGELTYFMSDILYHQNKIKRKYDTLINIWGIDHSGYVKRLKNIINELNPKNKITFEVKLTSLVNLLEGEKLVKMSKRDGYFVTLREVLSDVGADAVRFMMISRNADKKIDFDFDIVKTKTKENPVFYIQYAYARCMSLIRIFEKTFKIKFDHSK
;
A
#
# COMPACT_ATOMS: atom_id res chain seq x y z
N LEU A 1 19.23 16.13 25.49
CA LEU A 1 17.81 16.46 25.31
C LEU A 1 17.32 17.29 26.50
N GLU A 2 16.55 18.33 26.22
CA GLU A 2 15.82 19.05 27.26
C GLU A 2 14.53 18.31 27.58
N LYS A 3 14.08 18.38 28.85
CA LYS A 3 12.82 17.75 29.28
C LYS A 3 11.65 18.34 28.48
N PRO A 4 10.85 17.52 27.78
CA PRO A 4 9.65 18.04 27.11
C PRO A 4 8.69 18.67 28.10
N LYS A 5 8.16 19.87 27.79
CA LYS A 5 7.24 20.63 28.64
C LYS A 5 5.96 19.84 29.03
N SER A 6 5.61 18.82 28.25
CA SER A 6 4.42 17.97 28.44
C SER A 6 4.63 16.81 29.44
N LEU A 7 5.85 16.51 29.87
CA LEU A 7 6.11 15.36 30.74
C LEU A 7 6.13 15.80 32.23
N LYS A 8 5.04 15.46 32.93
CA LYS A 8 4.92 15.60 34.40
C LYS A 8 5.70 14.52 35.17
N ASN A 9 6.46 13.65 34.50
CA ASN A 9 7.05 12.48 35.14
C ASN A 9 8.26 12.84 35.99
N LYS A 10 8.24 12.46 37.27
CA LYS A 10 9.31 12.70 38.26
C LYS A 10 10.59 11.92 37.97
N ASP A 11 10.49 10.85 37.12
CA ASP A 11 11.60 9.93 36.84
C ASP A 11 12.37 10.25 35.55
N TRP A 12 12.15 11.43 34.97
CA TRP A 12 12.87 11.79 33.72
C TRP A 12 14.37 11.98 34.02
N LYS A 13 15.19 11.12 33.41
CA LYS A 13 16.66 11.22 33.44
C LYS A 13 17.18 11.76 32.11
N LYS A 14 18.17 12.69 32.21
CA LYS A 14 18.84 13.21 31.01
C LYS A 14 19.78 12.16 30.46
N ASN A 15 19.35 11.41 29.45
CA ASN A 15 20.18 10.42 28.79
C ASN A 15 20.74 10.98 27.48
N LYS A 16 21.97 10.60 27.11
CA LYS A 16 22.48 10.81 25.77
C LYS A 16 21.70 9.91 24.83
N GLN A 17 21.25 10.46 23.72
CA GLN A 17 20.46 9.73 22.74
C GLN A 17 20.96 10.08 21.35
N LEU A 18 21.11 9.08 20.50
CA LEU A 18 21.45 9.28 19.09
C LEU A 18 20.26 9.86 18.34
N LEU A 19 20.46 11.02 17.69
CA LEU A 19 19.40 11.73 16.96
C LEU A 19 19.82 11.97 15.52
N PHE A 20 18.86 11.82 14.62
CA PHE A 20 18.95 12.36 13.27
C PHE A 20 18.51 13.83 13.29
N LYS A 21 19.32 14.73 12.73
CA LYS A 21 19.03 16.18 12.69
C LYS A 21 17.96 16.52 11.66
N SER A 22 16.76 15.97 11.84
CA SER A 22 15.63 16.09 10.90
C SER A 22 15.19 17.53 10.69
N LYS A 23 15.36 18.43 11.69
CA LYS A 23 15.05 19.86 11.57
C LYS A 23 15.78 20.53 10.41
N LYS A 24 17.01 20.13 10.10
CA LYS A 24 17.76 20.66 8.95
C LYS A 24 17.05 20.45 7.63
N PHE A 25 16.16 19.47 7.56
CA PHE A 25 15.43 19.06 6.37
C PHE A 25 13.93 19.42 6.44
N GLY A 26 13.58 20.31 7.40
CA GLY A 26 12.23 20.85 7.52
C GLY A 26 11.23 19.91 8.23
N ASP A 27 11.73 19.05 9.13
CA ASP A 27 10.90 18.35 10.12
C ASP A 27 10.64 19.28 11.32
N ASP A 28 9.65 18.98 12.13
CA ASP A 28 9.29 19.73 13.34
C ASP A 28 10.30 19.54 14.49
N MET A 29 10.93 18.37 14.57
CA MET A 29 11.93 18.05 15.57
C MET A 29 12.99 17.06 15.06
N ASP A 30 14.15 17.02 15.75
CA ASP A 30 15.14 15.98 15.53
C ASP A 30 14.60 14.62 16.02
N ARG A 31 14.88 13.57 15.27
CA ARG A 31 14.29 12.24 15.50
C ARG A 31 15.27 11.28 16.14
N ALA A 32 14.78 10.59 17.18
CA ALA A 32 15.57 9.57 17.86
C ALA A 32 15.83 8.37 16.94
N LEU A 33 17.09 7.96 16.87
CA LEU A 33 17.53 6.75 16.19
C LEU A 33 17.62 5.57 17.15
N GLU A 34 17.79 5.88 18.45
CA GLU A 34 17.93 4.92 19.52
C GLU A 34 16.97 5.26 20.64
N LYS A 35 16.40 4.27 21.29
CA LYS A 35 15.56 4.42 22.48
C LYS A 35 16.43 4.61 23.73
N PRO A 36 15.86 5.10 24.86
CA PRO A 36 16.62 5.26 26.11
C PRO A 36 17.25 3.96 26.66
N ASN A 37 16.72 2.81 26.28
CA ASN A 37 17.22 1.48 26.67
C ASN A 37 18.29 0.93 25.73
N GLY A 38 18.75 1.68 24.73
CA GLY A 38 19.75 1.26 23.74
C GLY A 38 19.19 0.51 22.54
N GLU A 39 17.90 0.22 22.50
CA GLU A 39 17.29 -0.41 21.33
C GLU A 39 17.13 0.60 20.18
N LEU A 40 17.24 0.11 18.95
CA LEU A 40 16.99 0.91 17.77
C LEU A 40 15.49 1.26 17.65
N THR A 41 15.22 2.47 17.17
CA THR A 41 13.87 2.88 16.80
C THR A 41 13.51 2.27 15.44
N TYR A 42 12.22 2.18 15.13
CA TYR A 42 11.75 1.83 13.77
C TYR A 42 12.36 2.74 12.71
N PHE A 43 12.56 4.01 13.05
CA PHE A 43 13.18 4.97 12.14
C PHE A 43 14.62 4.60 11.79
N MET A 44 15.41 4.15 12.76
CA MET A 44 16.78 3.65 12.49
C MET A 44 16.75 2.36 11.66
N SER A 45 15.82 1.47 11.95
CA SER A 45 15.65 0.23 11.17
C SER A 45 15.34 0.54 9.71
N ASP A 46 14.49 1.53 9.43
CA ASP A 46 14.18 1.98 8.08
C ASP A 46 15.41 2.59 7.37
N ILE A 47 16.23 3.36 8.09
CA ILE A 47 17.48 3.91 7.56
C ILE A 47 18.41 2.78 7.10
N LEU A 48 18.63 1.80 7.97
CA LEU A 48 19.49 0.66 7.68
C LEU A 48 18.96 -0.17 6.50
N TYR A 49 17.66 -0.37 6.46
CA TYR A 49 17.01 -1.08 5.37
C TYR A 49 17.17 -0.36 4.03
N HIS A 50 16.99 0.96 3.99
CA HIS A 50 17.17 1.74 2.77
C HIS A 50 18.65 1.86 2.38
N GLN A 51 19.57 1.92 3.33
CA GLN A 51 21.00 1.82 3.04
C GLN A 51 21.33 0.47 2.34
N ASN A 52 20.71 -0.63 2.79
CA ASN A 52 20.85 -1.92 2.13
C ASN A 52 20.25 -1.90 0.71
N LYS A 53 19.07 -1.27 0.51
CA LYS A 53 18.48 -1.10 -0.83
C LYS A 53 19.41 -0.32 -1.78
N ILE A 54 20.02 0.77 -1.31
CA ILE A 54 20.96 1.58 -2.08
C ILE A 54 22.17 0.75 -2.51
N LYS A 55 22.70 -0.10 -1.62
CA LYS A 55 23.83 -1.00 -1.92
C LYS A 55 23.51 -2.02 -3.03
N ARG A 56 22.24 -2.33 -3.28
CA ARG A 56 21.81 -3.22 -4.37
C ARG A 56 21.89 -2.60 -5.76
N LYS A 57 22.21 -1.29 -5.85
CA LYS A 57 22.49 -0.54 -7.09
C LYS A 57 21.34 -0.51 -8.10
N TYR A 58 20.11 -0.43 -7.64
CA TYR A 58 18.96 -0.13 -8.50
C TYR A 58 18.92 1.37 -8.79
N ASP A 59 18.49 1.75 -10.00
CA ASP A 59 18.34 3.15 -10.40
C ASP A 59 17.12 3.82 -9.74
N THR A 60 16.10 3.03 -9.43
CA THR A 60 14.86 3.52 -8.80
C THR A 60 14.46 2.63 -7.64
N LEU A 61 14.17 3.26 -6.50
CA LEU A 61 13.60 2.62 -5.33
C LEU A 61 12.17 3.11 -5.15
N ILE A 62 11.20 2.20 -5.12
CA ILE A 62 9.79 2.53 -4.92
C ILE A 62 9.30 1.88 -3.63
N ASN A 63 8.74 2.69 -2.73
CA ASN A 63 7.99 2.20 -1.58
C ASN A 63 6.50 2.38 -1.82
N ILE A 64 5.71 1.36 -1.50
CA ILE A 64 4.25 1.43 -1.54
C ILE A 64 3.74 1.39 -0.10
N TRP A 65 3.08 2.47 0.34
CA TRP A 65 2.65 2.65 1.72
C TRP A 65 1.17 3.01 1.83
N GLY A 66 0.56 2.67 2.94
CA GLY A 66 -0.75 3.20 3.30
C GLY A 66 -0.71 4.72 3.52
N ILE A 67 -1.81 5.39 3.25
CA ILE A 67 -1.95 6.85 3.37
C ILE A 67 -1.68 7.35 4.80
N ASP A 68 -1.89 6.51 5.80
CA ASP A 68 -1.58 6.76 7.20
C ASP A 68 -0.09 7.05 7.46
N HIS A 69 0.81 6.60 6.56
CA HIS A 69 2.23 6.89 6.59
C HIS A 69 2.65 8.15 5.83
N SER A 70 1.70 8.95 5.31
CA SER A 70 1.99 10.15 4.49
C SER A 70 2.93 11.13 5.17
N GLY A 71 2.76 11.38 6.46
CA GLY A 71 3.63 12.26 7.26
C GLY A 71 5.09 11.78 7.39
N TYR A 72 5.34 10.49 7.12
CA TYR A 72 6.67 9.90 7.19
C TYR A 72 7.46 10.03 5.87
N VAL A 73 6.78 10.25 4.75
CA VAL A 73 7.38 10.30 3.41
C VAL A 73 8.49 11.32 3.30
N LYS A 74 8.24 12.56 3.72
CA LYS A 74 9.23 13.66 3.66
C LYS A 74 10.48 13.32 4.45
N ARG A 75 10.29 12.75 5.64
CA ARG A 75 11.38 12.35 6.53
C ARG A 75 12.27 11.31 5.91
N LEU A 76 11.69 10.26 5.33
CA LEU A 76 12.47 9.20 4.69
C LEU A 76 13.16 9.70 3.41
N LYS A 77 12.49 10.53 2.60
CA LYS A 77 13.13 11.14 1.41
C LYS A 77 14.38 11.92 1.76
N ASN A 78 14.35 12.69 2.84
CA ASN A 78 15.51 13.46 3.30
C ASN A 78 16.69 12.55 3.67
N ILE A 79 16.40 11.42 4.35
CA ILE A 79 17.45 10.45 4.69
C ILE A 79 18.04 9.78 3.45
N ILE A 80 17.17 9.39 2.50
CA ILE A 80 17.64 8.76 1.26
C ILE A 80 18.55 9.71 0.48
N ASN A 81 18.23 11.01 0.44
CA ASN A 81 19.08 12.01 -0.19
C ASN A 81 20.44 12.10 0.49
N GLU A 82 20.50 12.07 1.83
CA GLU A 82 21.76 12.05 2.58
C GLU A 82 22.57 10.76 2.35
N LEU A 83 21.92 9.62 2.23
CA LEU A 83 22.57 8.34 1.95
C LEU A 83 23.00 8.21 0.47
N ASN A 84 22.46 9.04 -0.40
CA ASN A 84 22.70 9.05 -1.85
C ASN A 84 23.16 10.44 -2.35
N PRO A 85 24.28 10.98 -1.84
CA PRO A 85 24.68 12.37 -2.09
C PRO A 85 24.99 12.68 -3.56
N LYS A 86 25.20 11.67 -4.38
CA LYS A 86 25.40 11.83 -5.84
C LYS A 86 24.11 11.75 -6.65
N ASN A 87 22.97 11.66 -6.00
CA ASN A 87 21.61 11.56 -6.61
C ASN A 87 21.53 10.51 -7.75
N LYS A 88 22.25 9.40 -7.60
CA LYS A 88 22.27 8.32 -8.60
C LYS A 88 21.01 7.46 -8.59
N ILE A 89 20.23 7.54 -7.51
CA ILE A 89 19.07 6.71 -7.28
C ILE A 89 17.85 7.62 -7.12
N THR A 90 16.82 7.36 -7.88
CA THR A 90 15.51 7.98 -7.71
C THR A 90 14.74 7.25 -6.62
N PHE A 91 14.21 7.99 -5.63
CA PHE A 91 13.39 7.43 -4.57
C PHE A 91 11.95 7.94 -4.65
N GLU A 92 11.01 7.04 -4.80
CA GLU A 92 9.59 7.34 -4.88
C GLU A 92 8.80 6.63 -3.78
N VAL A 93 7.78 7.31 -3.27
CA VAL A 93 6.77 6.70 -2.40
C VAL A 93 5.41 6.83 -3.05
N LYS A 94 4.76 5.71 -3.27
CA LYS A 94 3.37 5.64 -3.74
C LYS A 94 2.48 5.38 -2.52
N LEU A 95 1.59 6.33 -2.25
CA LEU A 95 0.62 6.19 -1.18
C LEU A 95 -0.64 5.52 -1.71
N THR A 96 -1.15 4.56 -0.95
CA THR A 96 -2.40 3.85 -1.25
C THR A 96 -3.43 4.13 -0.18
N SER A 97 -4.66 4.37 -0.59
CA SER A 97 -5.79 4.48 0.34
C SER A 97 -6.16 3.12 0.94
N LEU A 98 -6.90 3.17 2.04
CA LEU A 98 -7.45 1.97 2.67
C LEU A 98 -8.61 1.41 1.83
N VAL A 99 -8.75 0.10 1.89
CA VAL A 99 -9.90 -0.62 1.37
C VAL A 99 -10.88 -0.87 2.53
N ASN A 100 -12.11 -0.41 2.38
CA ASN A 100 -13.19 -0.76 3.28
C ASN A 100 -13.79 -2.09 2.82
N LEU A 101 -13.90 -3.05 3.72
CA LEU A 101 -14.65 -4.27 3.45
C LEU A 101 -16.09 -4.07 3.92
N LEU A 102 -17.06 -4.32 3.03
CA LEU A 102 -18.49 -4.20 3.31
C LEU A 102 -19.18 -5.55 3.16
N GLU A 103 -20.18 -5.77 3.97
CA GLU A 103 -21.10 -6.89 3.88
C GLU A 103 -22.52 -6.34 4.07
N GLY A 104 -23.33 -6.36 3.02
CA GLY A 104 -24.66 -5.74 3.00
C GLY A 104 -24.61 -4.24 3.37
N GLU A 105 -23.78 -3.45 2.70
CA GLU A 105 -23.55 -2.02 2.95
C GLU A 105 -22.96 -1.68 4.34
N LYS A 106 -22.72 -2.68 5.19
CA LYS A 106 -22.16 -2.47 6.52
C LYS A 106 -20.65 -2.70 6.51
N LEU A 107 -19.93 -1.78 7.17
CA LEU A 107 -18.49 -1.92 7.32
C LEU A 107 -18.14 -3.14 8.18
N VAL A 108 -17.34 -4.05 7.65
CA VAL A 108 -16.79 -5.17 8.42
C VAL A 108 -15.77 -4.62 9.40
N LYS A 109 -16.10 -4.65 10.68
CA LYS A 109 -15.20 -4.20 11.76
C LYS A 109 -14.10 -5.23 11.95
N MET A 110 -12.86 -4.81 11.75
CA MET A 110 -11.69 -5.64 12.01
C MET A 110 -10.92 -5.12 13.22
N SER A 111 -10.55 -6.00 14.11
CA SER A 111 -9.73 -5.66 15.27
C SER A 111 -8.66 -6.72 15.50
N LYS A 112 -7.39 -6.33 15.32
CA LYS A 112 -6.25 -7.21 15.64
C LYS A 112 -6.19 -7.58 17.12
N ARG A 113 -6.70 -6.70 18.01
CA ARG A 113 -6.71 -6.92 19.45
C ARG A 113 -7.72 -7.99 19.86
N ASP A 114 -8.86 -8.03 19.18
CA ASP A 114 -9.93 -8.99 19.43
C ASP A 114 -9.80 -10.27 18.59
N GLY A 115 -8.72 -10.35 17.78
CA GLY A 115 -8.44 -11.52 16.93
C GLY A 115 -9.35 -11.65 15.71
N TYR A 116 -10.22 -10.67 15.46
CA TYR A 116 -11.12 -10.69 14.31
C TYR A 116 -10.55 -9.82 13.17
N PHE A 117 -10.13 -10.49 12.11
CA PHE A 117 -9.68 -9.84 10.87
C PHE A 117 -9.90 -10.76 9.68
N VAL A 118 -10.26 -10.17 8.55
CA VAL A 118 -10.43 -10.90 7.28
C VAL A 118 -9.09 -10.94 6.57
N THR A 119 -8.61 -12.13 6.27
CA THR A 119 -7.35 -12.32 5.54
C THR A 119 -7.55 -12.19 4.03
N LEU A 120 -6.52 -11.79 3.30
CA LEU A 120 -6.57 -11.78 1.84
C LEU A 120 -6.88 -13.18 1.27
N ARG A 121 -6.44 -14.24 1.93
CA ARG A 121 -6.73 -15.62 1.53
C ARG A 121 -8.22 -15.93 1.60
N GLU A 122 -8.88 -15.50 2.66
CA GLU A 122 -10.35 -15.67 2.80
C GLU A 122 -11.08 -14.91 1.72
N VAL A 123 -10.70 -13.64 1.47
CA VAL A 123 -11.27 -12.83 0.37
C VAL A 123 -11.12 -13.53 -0.98
N LEU A 124 -9.90 -14.00 -1.29
CA LEU A 124 -9.64 -14.70 -2.56
C LEU A 124 -10.43 -16.00 -2.68
N SER A 125 -10.60 -16.74 -1.58
CA SER A 125 -11.41 -17.98 -1.58
C SER A 125 -12.89 -17.70 -1.78
N ASP A 126 -13.38 -16.56 -1.30
CA ASP A 126 -14.79 -16.21 -1.30
C ASP A 126 -15.26 -15.61 -2.64
N VAL A 127 -14.47 -14.70 -3.23
CA VAL A 127 -14.88 -13.96 -4.44
C VAL A 127 -14.01 -14.24 -5.68
N GLY A 128 -12.90 -14.94 -5.52
CA GLY A 128 -11.96 -15.25 -6.59
C GLY A 128 -10.95 -14.14 -6.88
N ALA A 129 -9.83 -14.54 -7.49
CA ALA A 129 -8.70 -13.65 -7.77
C ALA A 129 -9.04 -12.54 -8.79
N ASP A 130 -9.82 -12.87 -9.81
CA ASP A 130 -10.18 -11.91 -10.86
C ASP A 130 -11.00 -10.75 -10.30
N ALA A 131 -11.96 -11.05 -9.44
CA ALA A 131 -12.78 -10.05 -8.78
C ALA A 131 -11.95 -9.12 -7.90
N VAL A 132 -11.10 -9.69 -7.05
CA VAL A 132 -10.21 -8.90 -6.18
C VAL A 132 -9.28 -8.01 -7.02
N ARG A 133 -8.60 -8.56 -8.01
CA ARG A 133 -7.68 -7.80 -8.87
C ARG A 133 -8.40 -6.68 -9.61
N PHE A 134 -9.53 -6.97 -10.23
CA PHE A 134 -10.30 -5.96 -10.95
C PHE A 134 -10.73 -4.82 -10.02
N MET A 135 -11.32 -5.12 -8.87
CA MET A 135 -11.76 -4.11 -7.92
C MET A 135 -10.61 -3.22 -7.45
N MET A 136 -9.42 -3.80 -7.20
CA MET A 136 -8.25 -3.03 -6.77
C MET A 136 -7.72 -2.10 -7.86
N ILE A 137 -7.72 -2.51 -9.15
CA ILE A 137 -7.20 -1.69 -10.25
C ILE A 137 -8.26 -0.79 -10.90
N SER A 138 -9.53 -0.94 -10.56
CA SER A 138 -10.64 -0.15 -11.13
C SER A 138 -10.63 1.32 -10.70
N ARG A 139 -9.83 1.65 -9.70
CA ARG A 139 -9.68 3.01 -9.17
C ARG A 139 -8.20 3.37 -8.97
N ASN A 140 -7.92 4.65 -8.92
CA ASN A 140 -6.58 5.12 -8.55
C ASN A 140 -6.23 4.71 -7.12
N ALA A 141 -4.95 4.42 -6.89
CA ALA A 141 -4.46 3.94 -5.60
C ALA A 141 -4.71 4.91 -4.43
N ASP A 142 -4.83 6.22 -4.70
CA ASP A 142 -5.11 7.27 -3.71
C ASP A 142 -6.60 7.39 -3.34
N LYS A 143 -7.49 6.68 -4.05
CA LYS A 143 -8.93 6.69 -3.77
C LYS A 143 -9.32 5.52 -2.87
N LYS A 144 -10.22 5.80 -1.93
CA LYS A 144 -10.83 4.74 -1.12
C LYS A 144 -11.61 3.78 -2.01
N ILE A 145 -11.52 2.51 -1.68
CA ILE A 145 -12.28 1.43 -2.31
C ILE A 145 -13.23 0.86 -1.27
N ASP A 146 -14.50 0.86 -1.58
CA ASP A 146 -15.50 0.09 -0.85
C ASP A 146 -15.68 -1.24 -1.57
N PHE A 147 -15.17 -2.31 -0.94
CA PHE A 147 -15.23 -3.66 -1.44
C PHE A 147 -16.40 -4.37 -0.77
N ASP A 148 -17.53 -4.39 -1.46
CA ASP A 148 -18.74 -5.03 -0.99
C ASP A 148 -18.79 -6.49 -1.47
N PHE A 149 -18.74 -7.42 -0.51
CA PHE A 149 -18.77 -8.85 -0.79
C PHE A 149 -20.05 -9.31 -1.49
N ASP A 150 -21.19 -8.73 -1.14
CA ASP A 150 -22.46 -9.11 -1.74
C ASP A 150 -22.51 -8.69 -3.20
N ILE A 151 -22.12 -7.45 -3.50
CA ILE A 151 -22.08 -6.95 -4.88
C ILE A 151 -21.11 -7.77 -5.73
N VAL A 152 -19.92 -8.05 -5.22
CA VAL A 152 -18.87 -8.76 -5.97
C VAL A 152 -19.26 -10.22 -6.25
N LYS A 153 -20.14 -10.84 -5.45
CA LYS A 153 -20.65 -12.19 -5.65
C LYS A 153 -21.84 -12.27 -6.61
N THR A 154 -22.54 -11.16 -6.85
CA THR A 154 -23.73 -11.19 -7.72
C THR A 154 -23.36 -11.47 -9.17
N LYS A 155 -24.27 -12.14 -9.88
CA LYS A 155 -24.16 -12.39 -11.34
C LYS A 155 -25.08 -11.44 -12.11
N THR A 156 -25.01 -10.16 -11.76
CA THR A 156 -25.84 -9.10 -12.33
C THR A 156 -24.95 -7.98 -12.88
N LYS A 157 -25.56 -7.02 -13.58
CA LYS A 157 -24.84 -5.87 -14.14
C LYS A 157 -24.27 -4.92 -13.09
N GLU A 158 -24.73 -4.99 -11.86
CA GLU A 158 -24.20 -4.26 -10.72
C GLU A 158 -22.79 -4.73 -10.34
N ASN A 159 -22.46 -5.99 -10.64
CA ASN A 159 -21.10 -6.50 -10.49
C ASN A 159 -20.28 -6.21 -11.76
N PRO A 160 -19.33 -5.26 -11.72
CA PRO A 160 -18.59 -4.88 -12.90
C PRO A 160 -17.70 -6.00 -13.44
N VAL A 161 -17.23 -6.89 -12.57
CA VAL A 161 -16.40 -8.04 -12.96
C VAL A 161 -17.23 -9.02 -13.77
N PHE A 162 -18.40 -9.39 -13.27
CA PHE A 162 -19.32 -10.27 -13.99
C PHE A 162 -19.75 -9.67 -15.33
N TYR A 163 -20.03 -8.38 -15.35
CA TYR A 163 -20.45 -7.70 -16.58
C TYR A 163 -19.38 -7.76 -17.67
N ILE A 164 -18.11 -7.53 -17.33
CA ILE A 164 -16.98 -7.64 -18.26
C ILE A 164 -16.76 -9.08 -18.71
N GLN A 165 -16.80 -10.04 -17.80
CA GLN A 165 -16.67 -11.46 -18.13
C GLN A 165 -17.80 -11.93 -19.04
N TYR A 166 -19.02 -11.48 -18.79
CA TYR A 166 -20.18 -11.76 -19.65
C TYR A 166 -19.99 -11.18 -21.06
N ALA A 167 -19.57 -9.90 -21.16
CA ALA A 167 -19.30 -9.26 -22.45
C ALA A 167 -18.23 -10.03 -23.22
N TYR A 168 -17.13 -10.40 -22.56
CA TYR A 168 -16.07 -11.21 -23.18
C TYR A 168 -16.61 -12.56 -23.69
N ALA A 169 -17.35 -13.29 -22.86
CA ALA A 169 -17.93 -14.58 -23.23
C ALA A 169 -18.87 -14.48 -24.45
N ARG A 170 -19.66 -13.40 -24.53
CA ARG A 170 -20.53 -13.11 -25.69
C ARG A 170 -19.73 -12.83 -26.94
N CYS A 171 -18.70 -11.99 -26.87
CA CYS A 171 -17.83 -11.71 -28.02
C CYS A 171 -17.15 -12.99 -28.53
N MET A 172 -16.58 -13.78 -27.61
CA MET A 172 -15.94 -15.04 -27.98
C MET A 172 -16.92 -16.07 -28.57
N SER A 173 -18.17 -16.06 -28.09
CA SER A 173 -19.22 -16.92 -28.67
C SER A 173 -19.59 -16.50 -30.10
N LEU A 174 -19.70 -15.19 -30.34
CA LEU A 174 -19.95 -14.66 -31.70
C LEU A 174 -18.81 -15.00 -32.66
N ILE A 175 -17.56 -14.84 -32.21
CA ILE A 175 -16.39 -15.22 -33.03
C ILE A 175 -16.44 -16.69 -33.38
N ARG A 176 -16.68 -17.58 -32.42
CA ARG A 176 -16.79 -19.01 -32.68
C ARG A 176 -17.92 -19.37 -33.68
N ILE A 177 -19.08 -18.71 -33.55
CA ILE A 177 -20.19 -18.91 -34.48
C ILE A 177 -19.79 -18.45 -35.89
N PHE A 178 -19.17 -17.27 -36.00
CA PHE A 178 -18.68 -16.73 -37.25
C PHE A 178 -17.69 -17.68 -37.95
N GLU A 179 -16.66 -18.11 -37.21
CA GLU A 179 -15.64 -19.03 -37.75
C GLU A 179 -16.26 -20.36 -38.23
N LYS A 180 -17.21 -20.89 -37.48
CA LYS A 180 -17.92 -22.12 -37.85
C LYS A 180 -18.79 -21.92 -39.08
N THR A 181 -19.50 -20.80 -39.19
CA THR A 181 -20.45 -20.52 -40.26
C THR A 181 -19.74 -20.22 -41.57
N PHE A 182 -18.71 -19.40 -41.53
CA PHE A 182 -18.03 -18.93 -42.75
C PHE A 182 -16.75 -19.70 -43.04
N LYS A 183 -16.34 -20.64 -42.19
CA LYS A 183 -15.08 -21.42 -42.31
C LYS A 183 -13.82 -20.55 -42.43
N ILE A 184 -13.86 -19.37 -41.83
CA ILE A 184 -12.78 -18.37 -41.81
C ILE A 184 -12.33 -18.19 -40.36
N LYS A 185 -11.01 -18.23 -40.11
CA LYS A 185 -10.47 -17.91 -38.77
C LYS A 185 -10.49 -16.39 -38.52
N PHE A 186 -10.92 -15.99 -37.37
CA PHE A 186 -10.87 -14.59 -36.95
C PHE A 186 -9.43 -14.19 -36.60
N ASP A 187 -8.96 -13.11 -37.23
CA ASP A 187 -7.63 -12.56 -36.94
C ASP A 187 -7.68 -11.61 -35.74
N HIS A 188 -7.16 -12.04 -34.61
CA HIS A 188 -7.11 -11.27 -33.38
C HIS A 188 -6.02 -10.17 -33.41
N SER A 189 -5.21 -10.07 -34.43
CA SER A 189 -4.12 -9.10 -34.54
C SER A 189 -4.53 -7.77 -35.16
N LYS A 190 -5.74 -7.70 -35.66
CA LYS A 190 -6.39 -6.50 -36.20
C LYS A 190 -7.48 -6.04 -35.25
#